data_4519b977e64a6b2f2f483c050c25fd7a
#
_entry.id   4519b977e64a6b2f2f483c050c25fd7a
#
_cell.length_a   1.000
_cell.length_b   1.000
_cell.length_c   1.000
_cell.angle_alpha   90.00
_cell.angle_beta   90.00
_cell.angle_gamma   90.00
#
_symmetry.space_group_name_H-M   'P 1'
#
loop_
_entity.id
_entity.type
_entity.pdbx_description
1 polymer ?
#
loop_
_entity_poly.entity_id
_entity_poly.type
_entity_poly.pdbx_seq_one_letter_code
_entity_poly.pdbx_strand_id
1 'polypeptide(L)'
;MSTPYYTPTDKVPLPPRDAEVLTTACDYCIVACGYKVYRWPMGQEGGPKANQNAFGKDFPVLVLQEWVAPNQHNIVMHKGRRHHVVIMPDKQIKSVNLNGDSSVRGGTIAQKCYNPATPTKDRLKSPLLRIYDTLMPVSWDMALEVAAEVGKHVIAKHGANSYSVKTFSYQYIENTYAITKYARRHVNTAAFTFHDTPSDVSSTPGFRDAGFDNFAASYKDWSSAEVLMICGTDPYETKSILFTQHIKPAIEAGQKVIMLNPRETAGVAFAKKMGGIHLDLYPGTDNLVVNAIARIIAENGWEDSEWIKKWVNNKWETDSGFGQGTRNTPWQWRTTWGMFETKGYEDWKKWITSQPEYELENASRLSGVDAAKIRKAAEWLSKPVNGIRPKTSIGIEKGFYWSNNTGNTEAIGALAIITGTGGRPGQMVSRFGGHQRGGTGGGKTPRNKSPEKRPGRRRRALDTDRWLYSGHTRLAHVIGTTWLQAMCGSQGLQKKFHELVSANPHQ
;
A
#
# COMPACT_ATOMS: atom_id res chain seq x y z
N MET A 1 -42.81 24.55 7.38
CA MET A 1 -41.69 25.27 6.71
C MET A 1 -40.75 24.23 6.18
N SER A 2 -40.62 24.09 4.85
CA SER A 2 -39.59 23.28 4.24
C SER A 2 -38.26 23.96 4.54
N THR A 3 -37.37 23.30 5.26
CA THR A 3 -35.99 23.78 5.44
C THR A 3 -35.36 23.94 4.05
N PRO A 4 -34.69 25.06 3.75
CA PRO A 4 -34.18 25.40 2.42
C PRO A 4 -33.07 24.43 1.92
N TYR A 5 -32.76 23.41 2.65
CA TYR A 5 -31.71 22.41 2.36
C TYR A 5 -32.24 21.04 1.90
N TYR A 6 -33.54 20.87 1.77
CA TYR A 6 -34.16 19.62 1.37
C TYR A 6 -34.96 19.78 0.09
N THR A 7 -34.32 19.52 -1.03
CA THR A 7 -35.08 19.28 -2.28
C THR A 7 -35.49 17.80 -2.34
N PRO A 8 -36.59 17.46 -3.02
CA PRO A 8 -36.98 16.05 -3.23
C PRO A 8 -35.92 15.20 -3.87
N THR A 9 -34.99 15.80 -4.62
CA THR A 9 -33.84 15.13 -5.27
C THR A 9 -32.74 14.76 -4.33
N ASP A 10 -32.66 15.38 -3.15
CA ASP A 10 -31.63 15.13 -2.14
C ASP A 10 -32.05 14.08 -1.11
N LYS A 11 -33.28 13.56 -1.21
CA LYS A 11 -33.77 12.54 -0.27
C LYS A 11 -33.11 11.20 -0.53
N VAL A 12 -32.34 10.73 0.46
CA VAL A 12 -31.87 9.37 0.52
C VAL A 12 -32.94 8.52 1.21
N PRO A 13 -33.37 7.39 0.62
CA PRO A 13 -34.29 6.49 1.30
C PRO A 13 -33.64 5.96 2.57
N LEU A 14 -34.40 5.94 3.66
CA LEU A 14 -33.91 5.46 4.95
C LEU A 14 -34.06 3.94 5.06
N PRO A 15 -33.08 3.23 5.63
CA PRO A 15 -33.20 1.81 5.89
C PRO A 15 -34.29 1.55 6.94
N PRO A 16 -35.23 0.61 6.71
CA PRO A 16 -36.19 0.18 7.72
C PRO A 16 -35.48 -0.51 8.89
N ARG A 17 -36.14 -0.67 10.01
CA ARG A 17 -35.53 -1.27 11.23
C ARG A 17 -35.00 -2.68 11.02
N ASP A 18 -35.61 -3.44 10.15
CA ASP A 18 -35.27 -4.81 9.77
C ASP A 18 -34.36 -4.89 8.54
N ALA A 19 -33.82 -3.77 8.08
CA ALA A 19 -32.83 -3.78 7.01
C ALA A 19 -31.67 -4.72 7.34
N GLU A 20 -31.23 -5.46 6.35
CA GLU A 20 -30.01 -6.28 6.49
C GLU A 20 -28.80 -5.36 6.69
N VAL A 21 -28.02 -5.62 7.74
CA VAL A 21 -26.82 -4.84 8.07
C VAL A 21 -25.59 -5.72 7.93
N LEU A 22 -24.70 -5.30 7.02
CA LEU A 22 -23.43 -5.96 6.76
C LEU A 22 -22.29 -5.01 7.11
N THR A 23 -21.10 -5.55 7.29
CA THR A 23 -19.87 -4.77 7.48
C THR A 23 -18.96 -4.89 6.27
N THR A 24 -18.26 -3.82 5.94
CA THR A 24 -17.26 -3.81 4.86
C THR A 24 -16.13 -2.84 5.20
N ALA A 25 -15.09 -2.85 4.40
CA ALA A 25 -13.99 -1.89 4.48
C ALA A 25 -13.92 -1.07 3.19
N CYS A 26 -13.49 0.17 3.31
CA CYS A 26 -13.19 1.02 2.17
C CYS A 26 -12.00 0.46 1.38
N ASP A 27 -12.13 0.38 0.07
CA ASP A 27 -11.11 -0.15 -0.83
C ASP A 27 -10.35 0.95 -1.61
N TYR A 28 -10.55 2.22 -1.28
CA TYR A 28 -9.88 3.33 -1.96
C TYR A 28 -8.41 3.48 -1.59
N CYS A 29 -8.07 3.30 -0.33
CA CYS A 29 -6.70 3.40 0.12
C CYS A 29 -6.41 2.39 1.22
N ILE A 30 -5.14 2.26 1.55
CA ILE A 30 -4.63 1.28 2.51
C ILE A 30 -5.18 1.43 3.94
N VAL A 31 -5.75 2.59 4.27
CA VAL A 31 -6.33 2.82 5.60
C VAL A 31 -7.47 1.86 5.89
N ALA A 32 -8.22 1.46 4.86
CA ALA A 32 -9.30 0.46 4.95
C ALA A 32 -10.33 0.79 6.04
N CYS A 33 -10.82 2.03 6.06
CA CYS A 33 -11.85 2.46 6.99
C CYS A 33 -13.05 1.53 6.99
N GLY A 34 -13.59 1.22 8.16
CA GLY A 34 -14.74 0.34 8.31
C GLY A 34 -16.06 1.04 8.03
N TYR A 35 -16.96 0.33 7.37
CA TYR A 35 -18.28 0.80 7.00
C TYR A 35 -19.36 -0.22 7.33
N LYS A 36 -20.59 0.26 7.57
CA LYS A 36 -21.82 -0.53 7.61
C LYS A 36 -22.58 -0.36 6.32
N VAL A 37 -23.09 -1.45 5.78
CA VAL A 37 -23.92 -1.53 4.59
C VAL A 37 -25.31 -1.89 5.04
N TYR A 38 -26.27 -1.00 4.83
CA TYR A 38 -27.70 -1.25 5.02
C TYR A 38 -28.32 -1.61 3.69
N ARG A 39 -28.99 -2.74 3.59
CA ARG A 39 -29.63 -3.24 2.37
C ARG A 39 -31.05 -3.68 2.64
N TRP A 40 -31.99 -3.25 1.81
CA TRP A 40 -33.41 -3.61 1.89
C TRP A 40 -34.07 -3.56 0.52
N PRO A 41 -35.20 -4.31 0.29
CA PRO A 41 -35.94 -4.24 -0.96
C PRO A 41 -36.50 -2.85 -1.22
N MET A 42 -36.50 -2.40 -2.47
CA MET A 42 -37.18 -1.17 -2.87
C MET A 42 -38.70 -1.25 -2.56
N GLY A 43 -39.27 -0.16 -2.08
CA GLY A 43 -40.67 -0.08 -1.65
C GLY A 43 -40.88 -0.45 -0.17
N GLN A 44 -39.79 -0.74 0.58
CA GLN A 44 -39.84 -1.03 2.01
C GLN A 44 -38.98 -0.03 2.80
N GLU A 45 -39.02 1.24 2.44
CA GLU A 45 -38.23 2.30 3.06
C GLU A 45 -38.68 2.55 4.52
N GLY A 46 -37.72 2.86 5.36
CA GLY A 46 -37.96 3.30 6.74
C GLY A 46 -38.49 4.70 6.82
N GLY A 47 -39.22 4.99 7.90
CA GLY A 47 -39.77 6.32 8.16
C GLY A 47 -38.81 7.28 8.87
N PRO A 48 -39.16 8.56 8.96
CA PRO A 48 -38.28 9.58 9.54
C PRO A 48 -38.16 9.53 11.06
N LYS A 49 -38.96 8.74 11.76
CA LYS A 49 -38.87 8.62 13.22
C LYS A 49 -37.88 7.55 13.64
N ALA A 50 -37.24 7.74 14.81
CA ALA A 50 -36.24 6.84 15.35
C ALA A 50 -36.68 5.37 15.42
N ASN A 51 -37.95 5.15 15.73
CA ASN A 51 -38.55 3.81 15.77
C ASN A 51 -38.92 3.23 14.40
N GLN A 52 -38.73 3.98 13.33
CA GLN A 52 -39.10 3.59 11.95
C GLN A 52 -37.89 3.33 11.06
N ASN A 53 -36.68 3.57 11.53
CA ASN A 53 -35.48 3.40 10.72
C ASN A 53 -34.37 2.66 11.49
N ALA A 54 -33.44 2.04 10.74
CA ALA A 54 -32.34 1.28 11.32
C ALA A 54 -31.25 2.16 11.97
N PHE A 55 -31.26 3.45 11.72
CA PHE A 55 -30.34 4.38 12.37
C PHE A 55 -30.76 4.73 13.80
N GLY A 56 -32.05 4.47 14.15
CA GLY A 56 -32.58 4.77 15.46
C GLY A 56 -32.64 6.28 15.78
N LYS A 57 -32.85 7.12 14.76
CA LYS A 57 -32.82 8.58 14.86
C LYS A 57 -33.99 9.25 14.17
N ASP A 58 -34.40 10.39 14.70
CA ASP A 58 -35.37 11.24 14.06
C ASP A 58 -34.71 12.05 12.94
N PHE A 59 -35.32 12.07 11.77
CA PHE A 59 -34.88 12.83 10.62
C PHE A 59 -35.83 14.01 10.33
N PRO A 60 -35.32 15.17 9.88
CA PRO A 60 -33.89 15.45 9.59
C PRO A 60 -33.06 15.59 10.87
N VAL A 61 -31.85 15.11 10.81
CA VAL A 61 -30.83 15.32 11.88
C VAL A 61 -30.06 16.61 11.61
N LEU A 62 -29.48 17.18 12.66
CA LEU A 62 -28.56 18.29 12.50
C LEU A 62 -27.31 17.83 11.73
N VAL A 63 -26.91 18.62 10.73
CA VAL A 63 -25.78 18.30 9.82
C VAL A 63 -24.49 17.94 10.56
N LEU A 64 -24.27 18.50 11.75
CA LEU A 64 -23.09 18.22 12.56
C LEU A 64 -23.13 16.90 13.34
N GLN A 65 -24.27 16.21 13.37
CA GLN A 65 -24.42 14.99 14.16
C GLN A 65 -24.38 13.73 13.31
N GLU A 66 -25.28 13.60 12.36
CA GLU A 66 -25.34 12.45 11.47
C GLU A 66 -26.08 12.85 10.20
N TRP A 67 -25.44 12.63 9.10
CA TRP A 67 -26.00 12.97 7.80
C TRP A 67 -25.83 11.81 6.82
N VAL A 68 -26.90 11.49 6.10
CA VAL A 68 -26.87 10.52 5.01
C VAL A 68 -26.86 11.29 3.70
N ALA A 69 -25.72 11.31 3.03
CA ALA A 69 -25.56 12.02 1.78
C ALA A 69 -26.03 11.16 0.59
N PRO A 70 -26.52 11.75 -0.50
CA PRO A 70 -26.92 11.02 -1.71
C PRO A 70 -25.85 10.08 -2.29
N ASN A 71 -24.59 10.45 -2.19
CA ASN A 71 -23.47 9.64 -2.65
C ASN A 71 -23.18 8.40 -1.78
N GLN A 72 -23.80 8.30 -0.62
CA GLN A 72 -23.75 7.11 0.25
C GLN A 72 -24.85 6.10 -0.08
N HIS A 73 -25.73 6.42 -1.04
CA HIS A 73 -26.83 5.57 -1.48
C HIS A 73 -26.60 5.05 -2.90
N ASN A 74 -27.12 3.85 -3.16
CA ASN A 74 -27.23 3.29 -4.51
C ASN A 74 -28.36 2.24 -4.56
N ILE A 75 -28.65 1.75 -5.76
CA ILE A 75 -29.58 0.66 -6.01
C ILE A 75 -28.81 -0.49 -6.60
N VAL A 76 -29.05 -1.70 -6.07
CA VAL A 76 -28.39 -2.92 -6.52
C VAL A 76 -29.40 -4.04 -6.81
N MET A 77 -29.02 -5.01 -7.64
CA MET A 77 -29.77 -6.26 -7.78
C MET A 77 -29.31 -7.28 -6.74
N HIS A 78 -30.25 -7.80 -5.96
CA HIS A 78 -29.98 -8.90 -5.03
C HIS A 78 -31.14 -9.92 -5.10
N LYS A 79 -30.81 -11.19 -5.32
CA LYS A 79 -31.80 -12.28 -5.45
C LYS A 79 -32.94 -11.94 -6.44
N GLY A 80 -32.57 -11.38 -7.59
CA GLY A 80 -33.51 -11.02 -8.65
C GLY A 80 -34.39 -9.79 -8.39
N ARG A 81 -34.20 -9.07 -7.28
CA ARG A 81 -34.96 -7.86 -6.93
C ARG A 81 -34.08 -6.64 -6.76
N ARG A 82 -34.61 -5.46 -7.03
CA ARG A 82 -33.92 -4.19 -6.73
C ARG A 82 -33.92 -3.94 -5.23
N HIS A 83 -32.79 -3.56 -4.71
CA HIS A 83 -32.59 -3.19 -3.31
C HIS A 83 -31.93 -1.83 -3.22
N HIS A 84 -32.35 -1.06 -2.23
CA HIS A 84 -31.57 0.09 -1.78
C HIS A 84 -30.35 -0.39 -1.01
N VAL A 85 -29.25 0.33 -1.16
CA VAL A 85 -28.02 0.18 -0.38
C VAL A 85 -27.62 1.55 0.14
N VAL A 86 -27.44 1.67 1.45
CA VAL A 86 -26.82 2.84 2.09
C VAL A 86 -25.56 2.37 2.80
N ILE A 87 -24.43 3.02 2.51
CA ILE A 87 -23.13 2.68 3.07
C ILE A 87 -22.60 3.82 3.91
N MET A 88 -22.55 3.61 5.22
CA MET A 88 -22.17 4.60 6.22
C MET A 88 -20.88 4.21 6.95
N PRO A 89 -20.05 5.18 7.35
CA PRO A 89 -18.91 4.88 8.20
C PRO A 89 -19.34 4.18 9.49
N ASP A 90 -18.60 3.15 9.90
CA ASP A 90 -18.91 2.40 11.10
C ASP A 90 -18.32 3.09 12.35
N LYS A 91 -19.20 3.65 13.19
CA LYS A 91 -18.82 4.32 14.44
C LYS A 91 -18.27 3.37 15.52
N GLN A 92 -18.41 2.08 15.35
CA GLN A 92 -17.89 1.09 16.30
C GLN A 92 -16.41 0.77 16.09
N ILE A 93 -15.82 1.24 14.99
CA ILE A 93 -14.40 1.06 14.71
C ILE A 93 -13.53 1.85 15.71
N LYS A 94 -12.60 1.16 16.37
CA LYS A 94 -11.72 1.74 17.40
C LYS A 94 -10.25 1.82 16.99
N SER A 95 -9.90 1.38 15.80
CA SER A 95 -8.50 1.24 15.38
C SER A 95 -8.12 2.04 14.15
N VAL A 96 -9.06 2.34 13.28
CA VAL A 96 -8.80 2.96 11.97
C VAL A 96 -9.50 4.31 11.89
N ASN A 97 -10.76 4.33 11.48
CA ASN A 97 -11.57 5.53 11.40
C ASN A 97 -12.37 5.71 12.70
N LEU A 98 -11.74 6.33 13.66
CA LEU A 98 -12.34 6.55 14.99
C LEU A 98 -13.63 7.36 14.86
N ASN A 99 -14.64 6.98 15.68
CA ASN A 99 -15.95 7.64 15.73
C ASN A 99 -16.70 7.72 14.39
N GLY A 100 -16.34 6.89 13.42
CA GLY A 100 -16.98 6.86 12.11
C GLY A 100 -16.57 7.99 11.16
N ASP A 101 -15.39 8.54 11.32
CA ASP A 101 -14.85 9.49 10.35
C ASP A 101 -14.58 8.81 9.00
N SER A 102 -14.72 9.57 7.93
CA SER A 102 -14.40 9.12 6.59
C SER A 102 -13.88 10.25 5.72
N SER A 103 -13.04 9.89 4.75
CA SER A 103 -12.69 10.82 3.69
C SER A 103 -13.83 10.92 2.67
N VAL A 104 -13.80 11.97 1.84
CA VAL A 104 -14.72 12.12 0.70
C VAL A 104 -14.71 10.86 -0.19
N ARG A 105 -13.54 10.25 -0.42
CA ARG A 105 -13.43 9.01 -1.20
C ARG A 105 -14.20 7.84 -0.58
N GLY A 106 -14.06 7.62 0.72
CA GLY A 106 -14.82 6.60 1.43
C GLY A 106 -16.32 6.92 1.48
N GLY A 107 -16.68 8.20 1.60
CA GLY A 107 -18.07 8.65 1.55
C GLY A 107 -18.78 8.36 0.22
N THR A 108 -18.04 8.07 -0.85
CA THR A 108 -18.61 7.73 -2.18
C THR A 108 -18.56 6.22 -2.50
N ILE A 109 -18.27 5.37 -1.53
CA ILE A 109 -18.11 3.92 -1.77
C ILE A 109 -19.37 3.27 -2.35
N ALA A 110 -20.56 3.76 -2.01
CA ALA A 110 -21.82 3.27 -2.55
C ALA A 110 -21.92 3.47 -4.08
N GLN A 111 -21.28 4.50 -4.61
CA GLN A 111 -21.29 4.78 -6.06
C GLN A 111 -20.51 3.73 -6.88
N LYS A 112 -19.70 2.91 -6.24
CA LYS A 112 -19.03 1.77 -6.89
C LYS A 112 -19.96 0.58 -7.12
N CYS A 113 -21.07 0.51 -6.41
CA CYS A 113 -22.07 -0.53 -6.60
C CYS A 113 -22.71 -0.36 -7.99
N TYR A 114 -22.84 -1.47 -8.70
CA TYR A 114 -23.53 -1.45 -9.99
C TYR A 114 -25.02 -1.14 -9.79
N ASN A 115 -25.48 -0.03 -10.38
CA ASN A 115 -26.89 0.34 -10.38
C ASN A 115 -27.53 -0.03 -11.72
N PRO A 116 -28.45 -1.01 -11.76
CA PRO A 116 -29.08 -1.41 -13.00
C PRO A 116 -30.07 -0.37 -13.55
N ALA A 117 -30.55 0.56 -12.72
CA ALA A 117 -31.48 1.60 -13.13
C ALA A 117 -30.78 2.79 -13.77
N THR A 118 -29.61 3.14 -13.24
CA THR A 118 -28.80 4.27 -13.73
C THR A 118 -27.34 3.84 -13.88
N PRO A 119 -27.05 2.92 -14.81
CA PRO A 119 -25.68 2.49 -15.01
C PRO A 119 -24.82 3.67 -15.47
N THR A 120 -23.66 3.83 -14.86
CA THR A 120 -22.69 4.84 -15.33
C THR A 120 -22.29 4.49 -16.76
N LYS A 121 -22.20 5.50 -17.63
CA LYS A 121 -21.87 5.31 -19.05
C LYS A 121 -20.54 4.60 -19.26
N ASP A 122 -19.61 4.82 -18.34
CA ASP A 122 -18.22 4.36 -18.45
C ASP A 122 -17.99 2.94 -17.91
N ARG A 123 -18.98 2.30 -17.32
CA ARG A 123 -18.83 0.93 -16.84
C ARG A 123 -19.20 -0.08 -17.91
N LEU A 124 -18.34 -1.06 -18.09
CA LEU A 124 -18.62 -2.23 -18.91
C LEU A 124 -19.82 -3.00 -18.33
N LYS A 125 -20.78 -3.30 -19.16
CA LYS A 125 -22.01 -4.04 -18.80
C LYS A 125 -21.95 -5.51 -19.21
N SER A 126 -21.11 -5.79 -20.18
CA SER A 126 -20.91 -7.13 -20.76
C SER A 126 -19.43 -7.35 -20.99
N PRO A 127 -18.98 -8.60 -21.02
CA PRO A 127 -17.65 -8.91 -21.50
C PRO A 127 -17.50 -8.42 -22.96
N LEU A 128 -16.32 -8.02 -23.31
CA LEU A 128 -15.99 -7.63 -24.68
C LEU A 128 -15.00 -8.64 -25.26
N LEU A 129 -15.29 -9.13 -26.44
CA LEU A 129 -14.40 -9.99 -27.21
C LEU A 129 -13.90 -9.22 -28.44
N ARG A 130 -12.60 -9.27 -28.69
CA ARG A 130 -12.04 -8.72 -29.92
C ARG A 130 -12.31 -9.69 -31.06
N ILE A 131 -13.15 -9.26 -31.99
CA ILE A 131 -13.44 -9.98 -33.24
C ILE A 131 -12.91 -9.12 -34.36
N TYR A 132 -11.89 -9.59 -35.02
CA TYR A 132 -11.05 -8.78 -35.91
C TYR A 132 -10.50 -7.54 -35.17
N ASP A 133 -10.75 -6.36 -35.63
CA ASP A 133 -10.26 -5.11 -35.03
C ASP A 133 -11.25 -4.43 -34.07
N THR A 134 -12.41 -5.04 -33.85
CA THR A 134 -13.50 -4.43 -33.07
C THR A 134 -13.75 -5.20 -31.76
N LEU A 135 -13.90 -4.46 -30.66
CA LEU A 135 -14.36 -5.01 -29.39
C LEU A 135 -15.88 -5.10 -29.40
N MET A 136 -16.40 -6.30 -29.38
CA MET A 136 -17.85 -6.58 -29.43
C MET A 136 -18.35 -7.12 -28.09
N PRO A 137 -19.50 -6.65 -27.58
CA PRO A 137 -20.11 -7.20 -26.40
C PRO A 137 -20.63 -8.62 -26.67
N VAL A 138 -20.31 -9.53 -25.75
CA VAL A 138 -20.73 -10.94 -25.81
C VAL A 138 -21.34 -11.37 -24.48
N SER A 139 -21.97 -12.55 -24.45
CA SER A 139 -22.43 -13.15 -23.19
C SER A 139 -21.26 -13.60 -22.33
N TRP A 140 -21.48 -13.75 -21.02
CA TRP A 140 -20.50 -14.32 -20.12
C TRP A 140 -20.12 -15.75 -20.49
N ASP A 141 -21.09 -16.57 -20.89
CA ASP A 141 -20.84 -17.95 -21.29
C ASP A 141 -19.89 -18.00 -22.49
N MET A 142 -20.16 -17.22 -23.53
CA MET A 142 -19.30 -17.13 -24.70
C MET A 142 -17.90 -16.61 -24.35
N ALA A 143 -17.79 -15.57 -23.53
CA ALA A 143 -16.49 -15.03 -23.12
C ALA A 143 -15.65 -16.05 -22.34
N LEU A 144 -16.28 -16.77 -21.43
CA LEU A 144 -15.61 -17.78 -20.60
C LEU A 144 -15.23 -19.02 -21.44
N GLU A 145 -16.09 -19.45 -22.34
CA GLU A 145 -15.80 -20.56 -23.24
C GLU A 145 -14.60 -20.25 -24.15
N VAL A 146 -14.60 -19.10 -24.82
CA VAL A 146 -13.47 -18.66 -25.65
C VAL A 146 -12.18 -18.56 -24.84
N ALA A 147 -12.23 -17.93 -23.64
CA ALA A 147 -11.06 -17.83 -22.79
C ALA A 147 -10.53 -19.20 -22.35
N ALA A 148 -11.41 -20.14 -22.04
CA ALA A 148 -11.05 -21.49 -21.64
C ALA A 148 -10.44 -22.30 -22.80
N GLU A 149 -11.03 -22.24 -24.00
CA GLU A 149 -10.54 -22.99 -25.16
C GLU A 149 -9.21 -22.43 -25.67
N VAL A 150 -9.05 -21.10 -25.74
CA VAL A 150 -7.76 -20.48 -26.07
C VAL A 150 -6.71 -20.86 -25.02
N GLY A 151 -7.07 -20.81 -23.73
CA GLY A 151 -6.19 -21.23 -22.65
C GLY A 151 -5.74 -22.68 -22.74
N LYS A 152 -6.66 -23.62 -23.02
CA LYS A 152 -6.36 -25.04 -23.22
C LYS A 152 -5.44 -25.26 -24.41
N HIS A 153 -5.73 -24.59 -25.53
CA HIS A 153 -4.91 -24.68 -26.76
C HIS A 153 -3.48 -24.21 -26.50
N VAL A 154 -3.32 -23.04 -25.88
CA VAL A 154 -2.01 -22.47 -25.55
C VAL A 154 -1.23 -23.39 -24.61
N ILE A 155 -1.89 -23.93 -23.57
CA ILE A 155 -1.25 -24.86 -22.63
C ILE A 155 -0.84 -26.17 -23.32
N ALA A 156 -1.70 -26.72 -24.17
CA ALA A 156 -1.40 -27.96 -24.89
C ALA A 156 -0.20 -27.78 -25.85
N LYS A 157 -0.15 -26.66 -26.57
CA LYS A 157 0.89 -26.38 -27.55
C LYS A 157 2.23 -25.93 -26.96
N HIS A 158 2.21 -25.14 -25.87
CA HIS A 158 3.37 -24.41 -25.36
C HIS A 158 3.66 -24.70 -23.85
N GLY A 159 2.86 -25.52 -23.20
CA GLY A 159 2.97 -25.82 -21.79
C GLY A 159 2.35 -24.77 -20.86
N ALA A 160 2.04 -25.16 -19.63
CA ALA A 160 1.34 -24.31 -18.66
C ALA A 160 2.04 -22.98 -18.34
N ASN A 161 3.35 -22.94 -18.43
CA ASN A 161 4.12 -21.72 -18.12
C ASN A 161 4.01 -20.63 -19.21
N SER A 162 3.50 -20.96 -20.40
CA SER A 162 3.20 -19.97 -21.43
C SER A 162 1.94 -19.16 -21.13
N TYR A 163 1.14 -19.63 -20.18
CA TYR A 163 -0.02 -18.91 -19.63
C TYR A 163 0.40 -18.11 -18.42
N SER A 164 0.59 -16.81 -18.56
CA SER A 164 0.96 -15.91 -17.46
C SER A 164 -0.27 -15.32 -16.80
N VAL A 165 -0.29 -15.29 -15.47
CA VAL A 165 -1.32 -14.62 -14.69
C VAL A 165 -0.68 -13.48 -13.90
N LYS A 166 -1.08 -12.27 -14.21
CA LYS A 166 -0.66 -11.05 -13.53
C LYS A 166 -1.83 -10.44 -12.79
N THR A 167 -1.73 -10.31 -11.47
CA THR A 167 -2.78 -9.70 -10.66
C THR A 167 -2.22 -8.66 -9.72
N PHE A 168 -3.07 -7.75 -9.30
CA PHE A 168 -2.73 -6.73 -8.33
C PHE A 168 -3.24 -7.11 -6.94
N SER A 169 -2.57 -6.65 -5.90
CA SER A 169 -2.86 -7.04 -4.53
C SER A 169 -3.95 -6.22 -3.82
N TYR A 170 -4.49 -5.19 -4.48
CA TYR A 170 -5.63 -4.42 -3.96
C TYR A 170 -6.96 -5.13 -4.24
N GLN A 171 -7.18 -6.22 -3.55
CA GLN A 171 -8.44 -6.96 -3.64
C GLN A 171 -8.73 -7.67 -2.33
N TYR A 172 -9.96 -8.10 -2.16
CA TYR A 172 -10.34 -8.90 -1.01
C TYR A 172 -9.58 -10.24 -0.98
N ILE A 173 -9.37 -10.77 0.21
CA ILE A 173 -8.61 -12.02 0.44
C ILE A 173 -9.21 -13.16 -0.35
N GLU A 174 -10.54 -13.23 -0.42
CA GLU A 174 -11.30 -14.27 -1.16
C GLU A 174 -10.97 -14.23 -2.65
N ASN A 175 -10.93 -13.03 -3.26
CA ASN A 175 -10.57 -12.88 -4.67
C ASN A 175 -9.13 -13.32 -4.92
N THR A 176 -8.22 -12.90 -4.06
CA THR A 176 -6.80 -13.28 -4.17
C THR A 176 -6.62 -14.78 -4.01
N TYR A 177 -7.34 -15.40 -3.08
CA TYR A 177 -7.33 -16.86 -2.91
C TYR A 177 -7.85 -17.57 -4.17
N ALA A 178 -8.98 -17.13 -4.72
CA ALA A 178 -9.57 -17.70 -5.93
C ALA A 178 -8.62 -17.58 -7.13
N ILE A 179 -8.04 -16.41 -7.36
CA ILE A 179 -7.08 -16.17 -8.46
C ILE A 179 -5.82 -17.04 -8.28
N THR A 180 -5.30 -17.13 -7.07
CA THR A 180 -4.14 -17.98 -6.79
C THR A 180 -4.45 -19.46 -7.03
N LYS A 181 -5.59 -19.92 -6.57
CA LYS A 181 -6.04 -21.29 -6.80
C LYS A 181 -6.21 -21.58 -8.29
N TYR A 182 -6.80 -20.64 -9.03
CA TYR A 182 -6.92 -20.72 -10.48
C TYR A 182 -5.53 -20.84 -11.15
N ALA A 183 -4.64 -19.89 -10.91
CA ALA A 183 -3.32 -19.89 -11.53
C ALA A 183 -2.48 -21.12 -11.15
N ARG A 184 -2.41 -21.45 -9.85
CA ARG A 184 -1.51 -22.49 -9.34
C ARG A 184 -2.05 -23.90 -9.42
N ARG A 185 -3.38 -24.09 -9.37
CA ARG A 185 -4.02 -25.40 -9.35
C ARG A 185 -4.66 -25.79 -10.67
N HIS A 186 -5.37 -24.85 -11.30
CA HIS A 186 -6.09 -25.15 -12.53
C HIS A 186 -5.22 -24.96 -13.75
N VAL A 187 -4.64 -23.77 -13.93
CA VAL A 187 -3.68 -23.51 -15.01
C VAL A 187 -2.35 -24.23 -14.79
N ASN A 188 -1.97 -24.42 -13.53
CA ASN A 188 -0.71 -25.02 -13.10
C ASN A 188 0.53 -24.26 -13.62
N THR A 189 0.43 -22.93 -13.64
CA THR A 189 1.53 -22.05 -14.12
C THR A 189 2.40 -21.57 -12.98
N ALA A 190 3.70 -21.47 -13.24
CA ALA A 190 4.64 -20.74 -12.39
C ALA A 190 4.73 -19.24 -12.78
N ALA A 191 4.22 -18.87 -13.96
CA ALA A 191 4.14 -17.49 -14.46
C ALA A 191 3.01 -16.72 -13.76
N PHE A 192 3.15 -16.49 -12.47
CA PHE A 192 2.13 -15.88 -11.65
C PHE A 192 2.72 -14.84 -10.70
N THR A 193 2.21 -13.62 -10.78
CA THR A 193 2.64 -12.53 -9.91
C THR A 193 1.47 -11.74 -9.36
N PHE A 194 1.61 -11.30 -8.12
CA PHE A 194 0.59 -10.55 -7.39
C PHE A 194 0.73 -9.05 -7.45
N HIS A 195 1.81 -8.56 -7.99
CA HIS A 195 2.16 -7.16 -7.79
C HIS A 195 2.84 -6.59 -9.02
N ASP A 196 2.81 -5.29 -9.09
CA ASP A 196 3.55 -4.48 -10.05
C ASP A 196 5.02 -4.29 -9.67
N THR A 197 5.51 -4.96 -8.64
CA THR A 197 6.91 -4.90 -8.24
C THR A 197 7.79 -5.57 -9.27
N PRO A 198 8.82 -4.88 -9.75
CA PRO A 198 9.74 -5.43 -10.75
C PRO A 198 10.71 -6.48 -10.18
N SER A 199 10.65 -6.78 -8.89
CA SER A 199 11.51 -7.80 -8.29
C SER A 199 10.74 -8.71 -7.34
N ASP A 200 11.20 -9.94 -7.22
CA ASP A 200 10.77 -10.90 -6.19
C ASP A 200 11.15 -10.48 -4.80
N VAL A 201 12.03 -9.55 -4.73
CA VAL A 201 12.51 -8.92 -3.54
C VAL A 201 11.47 -7.87 -3.17
N SER A 202 11.34 -7.61 -1.93
CA SER A 202 10.55 -6.53 -1.36
C SER A 202 10.67 -5.24 -2.18
N SER A 203 9.61 -4.44 -2.22
CA SER A 203 9.69 -3.04 -2.68
C SER A 203 10.65 -2.19 -1.84
N THR A 204 11.17 -2.74 -0.77
CA THR A 204 12.08 -2.12 0.18
C THR A 204 13.22 -3.09 0.52
N PRO A 205 14.15 -3.34 -0.42
CA PRO A 205 15.23 -4.32 -0.22
C PRO A 205 16.12 -4.00 0.99
N GLY A 206 16.42 -2.73 1.24
CA GLY A 206 17.20 -2.33 2.41
C GLY A 206 16.51 -2.63 3.75
N PHE A 207 15.17 -2.66 3.80
CA PHE A 207 14.47 -3.14 5.00
C PHE A 207 14.71 -4.62 5.23
N ARG A 208 14.70 -5.42 4.16
CA ARG A 208 15.06 -6.84 4.23
C ARG A 208 16.49 -7.00 4.75
N ASP A 209 17.41 -6.23 4.20
CA ASP A 209 18.84 -6.32 4.53
C ASP A 209 19.14 -5.79 5.94
N ALA A 210 18.26 -4.90 6.45
CA ALA A 210 18.22 -4.47 7.84
C ALA A 210 17.35 -5.36 8.76
N GLY A 211 16.69 -6.38 8.24
CA GLY A 211 15.85 -7.30 9.01
C GLY A 211 14.49 -6.72 9.42
N PHE A 212 14.02 -5.65 8.78
CA PHE A 212 12.72 -5.03 9.07
C PHE A 212 11.60 -5.58 8.20
N ASP A 213 10.40 -5.71 8.76
CA ASP A 213 9.18 -5.94 7.98
C ASP A 213 8.65 -4.60 7.44
N ASN A 214 8.14 -4.63 6.21
CA ASN A 214 7.62 -3.44 5.54
C ASN A 214 6.40 -2.82 6.22
N PHE A 215 5.66 -3.58 7.02
CA PHE A 215 4.36 -3.20 7.59
C PHE A 215 4.28 -3.50 9.09
N ALA A 216 5.39 -3.40 9.79
CA ALA A 216 5.47 -3.74 11.20
C ALA A 216 4.78 -2.71 12.12
N ALA A 217 4.69 -1.44 11.72
CA ALA A 217 4.11 -0.39 12.55
C ALA A 217 2.58 -0.40 12.54
N SER A 218 2.01 -0.09 13.68
CA SER A 218 0.60 0.26 13.84
C SER A 218 0.40 1.79 13.77
N TYR A 219 -0.84 2.23 13.61
CA TYR A 219 -1.16 3.68 13.66
C TYR A 219 -0.81 4.30 15.01
N LYS A 220 -0.88 3.50 16.08
CA LYS A 220 -0.51 3.94 17.41
C LYS A 220 1.00 4.19 17.54
N ASP A 221 1.84 3.48 16.81
CA ASP A 221 3.28 3.72 16.81
C ASP A 221 3.61 5.09 16.22
N TRP A 222 2.89 5.50 15.16
CA TRP A 222 3.05 6.82 14.57
C TRP A 222 2.66 7.94 15.54
N SER A 223 1.57 7.78 16.28
CA SER A 223 1.05 8.80 17.18
C SER A 223 1.74 8.84 18.55
N SER A 224 2.43 7.78 18.95
CA SER A 224 3.11 7.71 20.26
C SER A 224 4.61 8.02 20.20
N ALA A 225 5.16 8.25 19.01
CA ALA A 225 6.52 8.72 18.83
C ALA A 225 6.67 10.19 19.29
N GLU A 226 7.82 10.54 19.84
CA GLU A 226 8.18 11.94 20.14
C GLU A 226 8.63 12.68 18.88
N VAL A 227 9.25 11.92 17.96
CA VAL A 227 9.68 12.41 16.66
C VAL A 227 9.17 11.47 15.58
N LEU A 228 8.48 12.02 14.60
CA LEU A 228 8.02 11.27 13.42
C LEU A 228 8.67 11.82 12.16
N MET A 229 9.45 10.97 11.48
CA MET A 229 10.00 11.27 10.15
C MET A 229 9.14 10.63 9.07
N ILE A 230 8.71 11.43 8.10
CA ILE A 230 7.84 11.01 6.99
C ILE A 230 8.59 11.23 5.68
N CYS A 231 8.80 10.15 4.91
CA CYS A 231 9.60 10.17 3.70
C CYS A 231 8.79 9.79 2.45
N GLY A 232 8.80 10.66 1.44
CA GLY A 232 8.25 10.38 0.11
C GLY A 232 6.74 10.17 0.07
N THR A 233 6.00 10.78 0.97
CA THR A 233 4.53 10.78 0.98
C THR A 233 3.98 11.98 1.74
N ASP A 234 2.76 12.38 1.39
CA ASP A 234 1.93 13.21 2.23
C ASP A 234 0.71 12.41 2.72
N PRO A 235 0.70 11.97 3.99
CA PRO A 235 -0.44 11.25 4.54
C PRO A 235 -1.74 12.08 4.57
N TYR A 236 -1.65 13.41 4.67
CA TYR A 236 -2.81 14.30 4.60
C TYR A 236 -3.58 14.10 3.29
N GLU A 237 -2.87 14.11 2.16
CA GLU A 237 -3.48 13.95 0.84
C GLU A 237 -3.82 12.49 0.52
N THR A 238 -2.93 11.56 0.87
CA THR A 238 -3.01 10.17 0.39
C THR A 238 -3.69 9.20 1.35
N LYS A 239 -3.72 9.53 2.64
CA LYS A 239 -4.24 8.69 3.73
C LYS A 239 -4.94 9.56 4.78
N SER A 240 -5.88 10.39 4.32
CA SER A 240 -6.46 11.49 5.10
C SER A 240 -6.91 11.05 6.51
N ILE A 241 -7.55 9.89 6.64
CA ILE A 241 -8.03 9.42 7.95
C ILE A 241 -6.88 9.02 8.87
N LEU A 242 -5.82 8.38 8.36
CA LEU A 242 -4.61 8.14 9.14
C LEU A 242 -4.02 9.47 9.65
N PHE A 243 -3.95 10.47 8.77
CA PHE A 243 -3.41 11.76 9.15
C PHE A 243 -4.30 12.47 10.18
N THR A 244 -5.58 12.63 9.89
CA THR A 244 -6.49 13.43 10.74
C THR A 244 -6.77 12.78 12.09
N GLN A 245 -6.81 11.44 12.16
CA GLN A 245 -7.19 10.72 13.36
C GLN A 245 -6.00 10.31 14.25
N HIS A 246 -4.81 10.16 13.66
CA HIS A 246 -3.66 9.60 14.38
C HIS A 246 -2.43 10.52 14.37
N ILE A 247 -2.07 11.09 13.23
CA ILE A 247 -0.83 11.88 13.10
C ILE A 247 -1.06 13.33 13.54
N LYS A 248 -2.06 13.99 12.98
CA LYS A 248 -2.36 15.41 13.29
C LYS A 248 -2.56 15.67 14.79
N PRO A 249 -3.38 14.89 15.52
CA PRO A 249 -3.53 15.10 16.97
C PRO A 249 -2.22 14.96 17.74
N ALA A 250 -1.33 14.05 17.33
CA ALA A 250 -0.02 13.88 17.95
C ALA A 250 0.89 15.11 17.72
N ILE A 251 0.89 15.64 16.50
CA ILE A 251 1.65 16.87 16.18
C ILE A 251 1.10 18.06 16.97
N GLU A 252 -0.21 18.20 17.09
CA GLU A 252 -0.86 19.26 17.88
C GLU A 252 -0.57 19.11 19.38
N ALA A 253 -0.32 17.88 19.84
CA ALA A 253 0.10 17.59 21.22
C ALA A 253 1.62 17.74 21.45
N GLY A 254 2.39 18.20 20.45
CA GLY A 254 3.81 18.50 20.59
C GLY A 254 4.77 17.48 19.95
N GLN A 255 4.27 16.47 19.23
CA GLN A 255 5.14 15.57 18.46
C GLN A 255 5.91 16.37 17.42
N LYS A 256 7.22 16.21 17.38
CA LYS A 256 8.07 16.79 16.34
C LYS A 256 7.93 16.00 15.04
N VAL A 257 7.79 16.69 13.92
CA VAL A 257 7.64 16.06 12.61
C VAL A 257 8.71 16.53 11.63
N ILE A 258 9.29 15.60 10.88
CA ILE A 258 10.26 15.83 9.82
C ILE A 258 9.64 15.31 8.54
N MET A 259 9.49 16.16 7.53
CA MET A 259 8.91 15.81 6.22
C MET A 259 10.02 15.84 5.17
N LEU A 260 10.42 14.69 4.66
CA LEU A 260 11.33 14.54 3.52
C LEU A 260 10.50 14.46 2.24
N ASN A 261 10.37 15.57 1.53
CA ASN A 261 9.48 15.69 0.38
C ASN A 261 10.00 16.80 -0.56
N PRO A 262 10.07 16.55 -1.89
CA PRO A 262 10.60 17.53 -2.84
C PRO A 262 9.69 18.77 -3.03
N ARG A 263 8.47 18.74 -2.58
CA ARG A 263 7.53 19.87 -2.69
C ARG A 263 6.81 20.17 -1.38
N GLU A 264 6.42 21.41 -1.21
CA GLU A 264 5.55 21.81 -0.11
C GLU A 264 4.10 21.43 -0.43
N THR A 265 3.64 20.35 0.20
CA THR A 265 2.26 19.88 0.15
C THR A 265 1.44 20.47 1.28
N ALA A 266 0.12 20.26 1.29
CA ALA A 266 -0.73 20.73 2.39
C ALA A 266 -0.31 20.14 3.75
N GLY A 267 0.09 18.87 3.80
CA GLY A 267 0.61 18.25 5.02
C GLY A 267 1.96 18.82 5.45
N VAL A 268 2.84 19.14 4.50
CA VAL A 268 4.11 19.82 4.77
C VAL A 268 3.88 21.22 5.31
N ALA A 269 2.98 22.01 4.69
CA ALA A 269 2.64 23.34 5.16
C ALA A 269 2.07 23.33 6.59
N PHE A 270 1.20 22.34 6.89
CA PHE A 270 0.72 22.12 8.25
C PHE A 270 1.88 21.79 9.22
N ALA A 271 2.76 20.86 8.86
CA ALA A 271 3.91 20.48 9.66
C ALA A 271 4.80 21.68 9.97
N LYS A 272 5.14 22.52 8.97
CA LYS A 272 5.91 23.75 9.16
C LYS A 272 5.21 24.73 10.11
N LYS A 273 3.91 24.93 9.97
CA LYS A 273 3.10 25.78 10.87
C LYS A 273 3.20 25.32 12.33
N MET A 274 3.32 24.00 12.55
CA MET A 274 3.48 23.40 13.86
C MET A 274 4.95 23.30 14.33
N GLY A 275 5.89 23.96 13.64
CA GLY A 275 7.32 23.96 14.00
C GLY A 275 8.11 22.75 13.49
N GLY A 276 7.52 21.95 12.59
CA GLY A 276 8.18 20.82 11.95
C GLY A 276 9.25 21.22 10.92
N ILE A 277 10.09 20.26 10.54
CA ILE A 277 11.17 20.44 9.56
C ILE A 277 10.69 19.93 8.19
N HIS A 278 10.86 20.76 7.17
CA HIS A 278 10.73 20.34 5.78
C HIS A 278 12.14 20.22 5.17
N LEU A 279 12.50 19.01 4.77
CA LEU A 279 13.70 18.68 4.00
C LEU A 279 13.30 18.65 2.52
N ASP A 280 13.43 19.80 1.88
CA ASP A 280 12.95 20.13 0.54
C ASP A 280 13.98 19.75 -0.54
N LEU A 281 14.22 18.48 -0.71
CA LEU A 281 15.28 17.93 -1.56
C LEU A 281 14.97 17.96 -3.05
N TYR A 282 16.02 17.95 -3.87
CA TYR A 282 15.87 17.64 -5.30
C TYR A 282 15.47 16.18 -5.49
N PRO A 283 14.52 15.87 -6.39
CA PRO A 283 14.11 14.49 -6.66
C PRO A 283 15.30 13.59 -6.99
N GLY A 284 15.38 12.43 -6.31
CA GLY A 284 16.46 11.45 -6.49
C GLY A 284 17.65 11.61 -5.55
N THR A 285 17.63 12.60 -4.65
CA THR A 285 18.72 12.84 -3.68
C THR A 285 18.35 12.40 -2.26
N ASP A 286 17.31 11.62 -2.10
CA ASP A 286 16.80 11.17 -0.80
C ASP A 286 17.88 10.49 0.06
N ASN A 287 18.65 9.59 -0.54
CA ASN A 287 19.71 8.87 0.16
C ASN A 287 20.86 9.78 0.61
N LEU A 288 21.16 10.88 -0.10
CA LEU A 288 22.17 11.86 0.33
C LEU A 288 21.75 12.50 1.65
N VAL A 289 20.50 12.97 1.73
CA VAL A 289 19.98 13.63 2.94
C VAL A 289 19.92 12.65 4.11
N VAL A 290 19.40 11.43 3.89
CA VAL A 290 19.26 10.42 4.94
C VAL A 290 20.63 9.95 5.43
N ASN A 291 21.59 9.70 4.53
CA ASN A 291 22.94 9.28 4.91
C ASN A 291 23.72 10.43 5.60
N ALA A 292 23.51 11.69 5.20
CA ALA A 292 24.09 12.82 5.91
C ALA A 292 23.57 12.92 7.36
N ILE A 293 22.27 12.76 7.56
CA ILE A 293 21.67 12.66 8.90
C ILE A 293 22.30 11.52 9.70
N ALA A 294 22.41 10.33 9.10
CA ALA A 294 22.99 9.15 9.74
C ALA A 294 24.49 9.36 10.07
N ARG A 295 25.26 9.98 9.17
CA ARG A 295 26.64 10.36 9.40
C ARG A 295 26.80 11.30 10.59
N ILE A 296 25.99 12.36 10.67
CA ILE A 296 26.00 13.30 11.80
C ILE A 296 25.76 12.57 13.12
N ILE A 297 24.79 11.65 13.15
CA ILE A 297 24.50 10.83 14.33
C ILE A 297 25.71 10.00 14.73
N ALA A 298 26.35 9.32 13.77
CA ALA A 298 27.51 8.45 14.01
C ALA A 298 28.76 9.24 14.44
N GLU A 299 29.02 10.41 13.85
CA GLU A 299 30.16 11.28 14.20
C GLU A 299 30.04 11.86 15.60
N ASN A 300 28.81 12.11 16.08
CA ASN A 300 28.55 12.68 17.40
C ASN A 300 28.29 11.63 18.49
N GLY A 301 28.33 10.34 18.17
CA GLY A 301 28.04 9.28 19.13
C GLY A 301 26.60 9.29 19.65
N TRP A 302 25.65 9.72 18.82
CA TRP A 302 24.23 9.77 19.19
C TRP A 302 23.48 8.49 18.82
N GLU A 303 24.16 7.48 18.32
CA GLU A 303 23.56 6.15 18.06
C GLU A 303 23.06 5.46 19.34
N ASP A 304 22.07 4.59 19.19
CA ASP A 304 21.60 3.72 20.28
C ASP A 304 22.51 2.49 20.42
N SER A 305 23.69 2.69 21.03
CA SER A 305 24.72 1.67 21.17
C SER A 305 24.22 0.42 21.88
N GLU A 306 23.37 0.57 22.91
CA GLU A 306 22.83 -0.57 23.67
C GLU A 306 21.89 -1.40 22.81
N TRP A 307 21.05 -0.74 22.01
CA TRP A 307 20.16 -1.44 21.08
C TRP A 307 20.94 -2.14 19.99
N ILE A 308 21.95 -1.46 19.40
CA ILE A 308 22.83 -2.02 18.36
C ILE A 308 23.53 -3.27 18.92
N LYS A 309 24.18 -3.17 20.09
CA LYS A 309 24.88 -4.28 20.71
C LYS A 309 23.97 -5.48 20.98
N LYS A 310 22.73 -5.24 21.36
CA LYS A 310 21.77 -6.29 21.72
C LYS A 310 21.14 -6.97 20.50
N TRP A 311 20.83 -6.21 19.45
CA TRP A 311 19.96 -6.69 18.39
C TRP A 311 20.60 -6.79 17.02
N VAL A 312 21.77 -6.17 16.79
CA VAL A 312 22.46 -6.20 15.51
C VAL A 312 23.52 -7.30 15.52
N ASN A 313 23.45 -8.18 14.52
CA ASN A 313 24.46 -9.22 14.32
C ASN A 313 25.53 -8.72 13.35
N ASN A 314 26.77 -8.66 13.80
CA ASN A 314 27.93 -8.23 13.01
C ASN A 314 28.50 -9.33 12.10
N LYS A 315 27.84 -10.47 11.99
CA LYS A 315 28.27 -11.54 11.09
C LYS A 315 27.58 -11.40 9.74
N TRP A 316 28.38 -11.43 8.69
CA TRP A 316 27.92 -11.60 7.32
C TRP A 316 27.36 -13.01 7.12
N GLU A 317 26.20 -13.27 7.65
CA GLU A 317 25.43 -14.46 7.30
C GLU A 317 24.15 -13.94 6.66
N THR A 318 24.03 -14.10 5.36
CA THR A 318 22.74 -14.01 4.67
C THR A 318 21.86 -15.14 5.18
N ASP A 319 21.31 -14.98 6.37
CA ASP A 319 20.25 -15.86 6.81
C ASP A 319 19.03 -15.53 5.94
N SER A 320 18.59 -16.50 5.17
CA SER A 320 17.47 -16.40 4.25
C SER A 320 16.13 -16.08 4.93
N GLY A 321 16.13 -15.80 6.20
CA GLY A 321 14.95 -15.57 7.03
C GLY A 321 14.51 -14.13 7.20
N PHE A 322 15.13 -13.14 6.58
CA PHE A 322 14.75 -11.72 6.68
C PHE A 322 14.71 -11.15 8.10
N GLY A 323 15.55 -11.59 9.01
CA GLY A 323 15.50 -11.17 10.40
C GLY A 323 14.17 -11.51 11.13
N GLN A 324 13.22 -12.07 10.43
CA GLN A 324 12.04 -12.65 11.02
C GLN A 324 12.45 -13.99 11.60
N GLY A 325 12.37 -14.15 12.89
CA GLY A 325 12.68 -15.39 13.55
C GLY A 325 12.13 -16.60 12.81
N THR A 326 12.80 -17.73 12.93
CA THR A 326 12.30 -18.98 12.37
C THR A 326 10.98 -19.35 13.07
N ARG A 327 10.23 -20.29 12.51
CA ARG A 327 9.02 -20.83 13.12
C ARG A 327 9.21 -21.28 14.58
N ASN A 328 10.44 -21.66 14.94
CA ASN A 328 10.80 -22.12 16.27
C ASN A 328 11.40 -21.02 17.18
N THR A 329 11.76 -19.86 16.59
CA THR A 329 12.32 -18.72 17.31
C THR A 329 11.74 -17.42 16.76
N PRO A 330 10.40 -17.22 16.87
CA PRO A 330 9.69 -16.16 16.16
C PRO A 330 10.10 -14.74 16.55
N TRP A 331 10.77 -14.57 17.66
CA TRP A 331 11.13 -13.27 18.23
C TRP A 331 12.62 -13.03 18.34
N GLN A 332 13.47 -13.93 17.87
CA GLN A 332 14.90 -13.67 17.70
C GLN A 332 15.13 -12.84 16.46
N TRP A 333 15.11 -11.56 16.65
CA TRP A 333 15.43 -10.63 15.60
C TRP A 333 16.93 -10.62 15.39
N ARG A 334 17.37 -11.24 14.31
CA ARG A 334 18.75 -11.18 13.85
C ARG A 334 18.79 -10.27 12.65
N THR A 335 19.18 -9.05 12.88
CA THR A 335 19.56 -8.18 11.80
C THR A 335 20.95 -8.57 11.35
N THR A 336 21.03 -9.19 10.19
CA THR A 336 22.30 -9.30 9.51
C THR A 336 22.53 -7.97 8.82
N TRP A 337 23.56 -7.28 9.22
CA TRP A 337 23.91 -6.02 8.60
C TRP A 337 24.51 -6.29 7.22
N GLY A 338 23.75 -6.08 6.16
CA GLY A 338 24.17 -6.27 4.77
C GLY A 338 24.06 -5.00 3.92
N MET A 339 23.78 -3.85 4.56
CA MET A 339 23.58 -2.58 3.87
C MET A 339 24.90 -1.99 3.41
N PHE A 340 24.90 -1.46 2.18
CA PHE A 340 26.07 -0.83 1.56
C PHE A 340 27.31 -1.74 1.56
N GLU A 341 27.10 -3.06 1.46
CA GLU A 341 28.19 -4.07 1.46
C GLU A 341 29.07 -4.04 2.71
N THR A 342 28.61 -3.46 3.81
CA THR A 342 29.33 -3.37 5.08
C THR A 342 29.02 -4.52 6.03
N LYS A 343 29.93 -4.82 6.95
CA LYS A 343 29.84 -5.96 7.88
C LYS A 343 29.54 -5.52 9.31
N GLY A 344 28.37 -4.93 9.51
CA GLY A 344 27.96 -4.45 10.83
C GLY A 344 28.20 -2.97 11.04
N TYR A 345 27.83 -2.48 12.24
CA TYR A 345 27.82 -1.05 12.54
C TYR A 345 29.19 -0.39 12.44
N GLU A 346 30.24 -0.99 12.98
CA GLU A 346 31.59 -0.39 13.00
C GLU A 346 32.19 -0.25 11.59
N ASP A 347 31.96 -1.24 10.74
CA ASP A 347 32.39 -1.20 9.35
C ASP A 347 31.59 -0.15 8.56
N TRP A 348 30.29 -0.11 8.77
CA TRP A 348 29.41 0.92 8.19
C TRP A 348 29.78 2.34 8.68
N LYS A 349 30.08 2.50 9.96
CA LYS A 349 30.51 3.80 10.51
C LYS A 349 31.75 4.33 9.81
N LYS A 350 32.74 3.46 9.60
CA LYS A 350 33.95 3.81 8.82
C LYS A 350 33.59 4.17 7.38
N TRP A 351 32.73 3.37 6.76
CA TRP A 351 32.30 3.61 5.39
C TRP A 351 31.59 4.96 5.26
N ILE A 352 30.55 5.22 6.05
CA ILE A 352 29.76 6.43 5.90
C ILE A 352 30.55 7.70 6.19
N THR A 353 31.49 7.65 7.14
CA THR A 353 32.35 8.80 7.46
C THR A 353 33.45 9.03 6.43
N SER A 354 33.76 8.05 5.59
CA SER A 354 34.73 8.17 4.48
C SER A 354 34.11 8.72 3.18
N GLN A 355 32.77 8.79 3.08
CA GLN A 355 32.10 9.21 1.85
C GLN A 355 31.94 10.73 1.82
N PRO A 356 32.63 11.47 0.94
CA PRO A 356 32.59 12.93 0.94
C PRO A 356 31.22 13.51 0.58
N GLU A 357 30.40 12.80 -0.21
CA GLU A 357 29.05 13.22 -0.59
C GLU A 357 28.08 13.29 0.59
N TYR A 358 28.36 12.57 1.69
CA TYR A 358 27.52 12.58 2.90
C TYR A 358 28.01 13.57 3.96
N GLU A 359 29.07 14.34 3.68
CA GLU A 359 29.40 15.51 4.49
C GLU A 359 28.28 16.53 4.43
N LEU A 360 28.01 17.18 5.56
CA LEU A 360 26.86 18.07 5.71
C LEU A 360 26.77 19.12 4.58
N GLU A 361 27.86 19.81 4.31
CA GLU A 361 27.89 20.86 3.30
C GLU A 361 27.76 20.30 1.87
N ASN A 362 28.38 19.15 1.60
CA ASN A 362 28.28 18.48 0.32
C ASN A 362 26.86 17.93 0.09
N ALA A 363 26.29 17.27 1.09
CA ALA A 363 24.93 16.76 1.03
C ALA A 363 23.91 17.89 0.84
N SER A 364 24.09 19.01 1.55
CA SER A 364 23.29 20.23 1.39
C SER A 364 23.35 20.75 -0.05
N ARG A 365 24.54 20.95 -0.56
CA ARG A 365 24.78 21.47 -1.93
C ARG A 365 24.19 20.52 -2.99
N LEU A 366 24.36 19.21 -2.84
CA LEU A 366 23.93 18.21 -3.82
C LEU A 366 22.42 17.96 -3.77
N SER A 367 21.83 18.04 -2.59
CA SER A 367 20.39 17.78 -2.41
C SER A 367 19.52 19.04 -2.50
N GLY A 368 20.11 20.21 -2.34
CA GLY A 368 19.38 21.47 -2.23
C GLY A 368 18.77 21.75 -0.85
N VAL A 369 18.92 20.83 0.10
CA VAL A 369 18.40 20.99 1.47
C VAL A 369 19.37 21.82 2.30
N ASP A 370 18.86 22.82 3.01
CA ASP A 370 19.64 23.64 3.93
C ASP A 370 20.38 22.77 4.98
N ALA A 371 21.69 23.00 5.13
CA ALA A 371 22.54 22.27 6.05
C ALA A 371 22.04 22.32 7.51
N ALA A 372 21.51 23.48 7.94
CA ALA A 372 20.96 23.63 9.29
C ALA A 372 19.72 22.74 9.51
N LYS A 373 18.89 22.55 8.48
CA LYS A 373 17.74 21.64 8.54
C LYS A 373 18.19 20.16 8.65
N ILE A 374 19.21 19.76 7.88
CA ILE A 374 19.79 18.40 7.94
C ILE A 374 20.34 18.13 9.34
N ARG A 375 21.16 19.05 9.88
CA ARG A 375 21.70 18.95 11.24
C ARG A 375 20.60 18.89 12.28
N LYS A 376 19.61 19.76 12.18
CA LYS A 376 18.47 19.79 13.12
C LYS A 376 17.64 18.50 13.08
N ALA A 377 17.46 17.91 11.92
CA ALA A 377 16.79 16.62 11.78
C ALA A 377 17.58 15.50 12.49
N ALA A 378 18.91 15.46 12.34
CA ALA A 378 19.76 14.51 13.05
C ALA A 378 19.66 14.66 14.59
N GLU A 379 19.66 15.90 15.07
CA GLU A 379 19.48 16.20 16.50
C GLU A 379 18.14 15.70 17.00
N TRP A 380 17.06 15.99 16.31
CA TRP A 380 15.73 15.56 16.72
C TRP A 380 15.59 14.05 16.74
N LEU A 381 16.13 13.38 15.73
CA LEU A 381 16.00 11.94 15.60
C LEU A 381 16.76 11.14 16.65
N SER A 382 17.90 11.66 17.15
CA SER A 382 18.79 10.80 17.92
C SER A 382 19.58 11.46 19.04
N LYS A 383 19.72 12.79 19.09
CA LYS A 383 20.52 13.45 20.13
C LYS A 383 19.88 13.28 21.50
N PRO A 384 20.57 12.66 22.50
CA PRO A 384 20.05 12.54 23.84
C PRO A 384 19.87 13.92 24.51
N VAL A 385 18.77 14.08 25.25
CA VAL A 385 18.52 15.22 26.13
C VAL A 385 18.52 14.71 27.54
N ASN A 386 19.42 15.23 28.39
CA ASN A 386 19.63 14.74 29.75
C ASN A 386 19.85 13.20 29.82
N GLY A 387 20.57 12.66 28.88
CA GLY A 387 20.85 11.23 28.77
C GLY A 387 19.69 10.37 28.24
N ILE A 388 18.53 10.97 27.94
CA ILE A 388 17.35 10.27 27.40
C ILE A 388 17.28 10.47 25.90
N ARG A 389 17.19 9.37 25.17
CA ARG A 389 17.04 9.39 23.70
C ARG A 389 15.59 9.62 23.31
N PRO A 390 15.33 10.37 22.22
CA PRO A 390 13.97 10.56 21.73
C PRO A 390 13.38 9.24 21.20
N LYS A 391 12.08 9.04 21.40
CA LYS A 391 11.34 7.97 20.75
C LYS A 391 11.04 8.38 19.30
N THR A 392 11.70 7.75 18.37
CA THR A 392 11.62 8.08 16.95
C THR A 392 10.91 7.00 16.17
N SER A 393 9.94 7.37 15.33
CA SER A 393 9.37 6.51 14.30
C SER A 393 9.64 7.08 12.91
N ILE A 394 9.85 6.20 11.95
CA ILE A 394 10.13 6.54 10.56
C ILE A 394 9.13 5.88 9.65
N GLY A 395 8.36 6.68 8.92
CA GLY A 395 7.40 6.21 7.93
C GLY A 395 7.84 6.55 6.52
N ILE A 396 7.86 5.57 5.62
CA ILE A 396 8.21 5.78 4.22
C ILE A 396 7.05 5.39 3.30
N GLU A 397 7.06 5.94 2.07
CA GLU A 397 6.14 5.49 1.02
C GLU A 397 6.76 5.69 -0.38
N LYS A 398 5.98 5.47 -1.42
CA LYS A 398 6.40 5.26 -2.82
C LYS A 398 7.31 6.35 -3.38
N GLY A 399 7.08 7.61 -3.07
CA GLY A 399 7.95 8.70 -3.52
C GLY A 399 9.39 8.54 -3.05
N PHE A 400 9.60 7.91 -1.91
CA PHE A 400 10.94 7.65 -1.36
C PHE A 400 11.58 6.39 -1.97
N TYR A 401 10.93 5.23 -1.83
CA TYR A 401 11.59 3.97 -2.21
C TYR A 401 11.49 3.63 -3.70
N TRP A 402 10.76 4.41 -4.51
CA TRP A 402 10.70 4.19 -5.95
C TRP A 402 11.63 5.09 -6.76
N SER A 403 12.21 6.12 -6.15
CA SER A 403 13.21 6.97 -6.82
C SER A 403 14.57 6.27 -6.92
N ASN A 404 15.04 5.65 -5.84
CA ASN A 404 16.25 4.81 -5.79
C ASN A 404 16.04 3.71 -4.77
N ASN A 405 15.41 2.62 -5.19
CA ASN A 405 14.86 1.59 -4.31
C ASN A 405 15.88 1.07 -3.28
N THR A 406 16.99 0.51 -3.74
CA THR A 406 17.99 -0.09 -2.87
C THR A 406 18.68 0.98 -2.02
N GLY A 407 19.26 2.00 -2.64
CA GLY A 407 20.01 3.03 -1.93
C GLY A 407 19.18 3.77 -0.87
N ASN A 408 17.95 4.17 -1.20
CA ASN A 408 17.08 4.86 -0.26
C ASN A 408 16.65 3.98 0.91
N THR A 409 16.29 2.72 0.62
CA THR A 409 15.82 1.83 1.69
C THR A 409 16.93 1.27 2.55
N GLU A 410 18.17 1.15 2.03
CA GLU A 410 19.36 0.88 2.83
C GLU A 410 19.71 2.05 3.74
N ALA A 411 19.66 3.29 3.24
CA ALA A 411 19.90 4.48 4.03
C ALA A 411 18.92 4.60 5.21
N ILE A 412 17.62 4.38 4.97
CA ILE A 412 16.60 4.36 6.03
C ILE A 412 16.77 3.16 6.96
N GLY A 413 17.14 2.01 6.43
CA GLY A 413 17.45 0.82 7.24
C GLY A 413 18.59 1.09 8.22
N ALA A 414 19.69 1.68 7.74
CA ALA A 414 20.82 2.09 8.57
C ALA A 414 20.42 3.15 9.61
N LEU A 415 19.71 4.20 9.18
CA LEU A 415 19.21 5.25 10.09
C LEU A 415 18.32 4.65 11.18
N ALA A 416 17.40 3.74 10.84
CA ALA A 416 16.53 3.09 11.81
C ALA A 416 17.32 2.26 12.82
N ILE A 417 18.34 1.54 12.38
CA ILE A 417 19.18 0.76 13.28
C ILE A 417 19.95 1.68 14.25
N ILE A 418 20.60 2.72 13.76
CA ILE A 418 21.42 3.57 14.65
C ILE A 418 20.58 4.44 15.60
N THR A 419 19.35 4.72 15.26
CA THR A 419 18.39 5.39 16.15
C THR A 419 17.63 4.43 17.05
N GLY A 420 17.86 3.10 16.92
CA GLY A 420 17.11 2.08 17.64
C GLY A 420 15.63 2.07 17.29
N THR A 421 15.27 2.48 16.09
CA THR A 421 13.91 2.60 15.58
C THR A 421 13.48 1.28 14.95
N GLY A 422 13.10 0.33 15.78
CA GLY A 422 12.64 -0.97 15.31
C GLY A 422 12.22 -1.88 16.45
N GLY A 423 11.01 -2.45 16.37
CA GLY A 423 10.51 -3.45 17.32
C GLY A 423 10.19 -2.95 18.71
N ARG A 424 10.10 -1.63 18.94
CA ARG A 424 9.71 -1.01 20.21
C ARG A 424 8.47 -0.13 20.03
N PRO A 425 7.52 -0.08 20.98
CA PRO A 425 6.34 0.78 20.88
C PRO A 425 6.72 2.26 20.68
N GLY A 426 6.14 2.89 19.67
CA GLY A 426 6.44 4.27 19.29
C GLY A 426 7.83 4.51 18.70
N GLN A 427 8.56 3.42 18.37
CA GLN A 427 9.88 3.44 17.74
C GLN A 427 9.92 2.40 16.64
N MET A 428 9.22 2.68 15.55
CA MET A 428 9.05 1.74 14.44
C MET A 428 9.47 2.37 13.12
N VAL A 429 10.14 1.59 12.28
CA VAL A 429 10.34 1.90 10.87
C VAL A 429 9.42 1.03 10.01
N SER A 430 8.63 1.65 9.15
CA SER A 430 7.67 0.91 8.33
C SER A 430 7.18 1.77 7.17
N ARG A 431 6.51 1.15 6.21
CA ARG A 431 5.67 1.87 5.26
C ARG A 431 4.41 2.36 5.96
N PHE A 432 3.97 3.57 5.63
CA PHE A 432 2.68 4.09 6.12
C PHE A 432 1.48 3.29 5.65
N GLY A 433 1.67 2.48 4.73
CA GLY A 433 0.71 1.60 4.19
C GLY A 433 1.19 1.13 2.83
N GLY A 434 0.62 0.11 2.35
CA GLY A 434 0.99 -0.49 1.10
C GLY A 434 -0.19 -1.22 0.54
N HIS A 435 0.09 -2.26 -0.15
CA HIS A 435 -0.92 -3.10 -0.72
C HIS A 435 -1.51 -4.01 0.36
N GLN A 436 -2.81 -4.26 0.28
CA GLN A 436 -3.37 -5.39 0.99
C GLN A 436 -2.64 -6.64 0.51
N ARG A 437 -1.97 -7.32 1.43
CA ARG A 437 -1.29 -8.58 1.10
C ARG A 437 -2.27 -9.76 1.01
N GLY A 438 -3.30 -9.63 0.19
CA GLY A 438 -4.16 -10.75 -0.10
C GLY A 438 -3.42 -11.96 -0.70
N GLY A 439 -2.24 -11.73 -1.25
CA GLY A 439 -1.42 -12.77 -1.88
C GLY A 439 -0.72 -13.73 -0.94
N THR A 440 -0.63 -13.46 0.33
CA THR A 440 0.06 -14.34 1.27
C THR A 440 -0.67 -15.66 1.50
N GLY A 441 -1.99 -15.68 1.32
CA GLY A 441 -2.80 -16.90 1.33
C GLY A 441 -2.59 -17.76 0.10
N GLY A 442 -1.75 -17.34 -0.81
CA GLY A 442 -1.58 -17.89 -2.13
C GLY A 442 -0.99 -19.27 -2.19
N GLY A 443 -1.39 -20.13 -1.35
CA GLY A 443 -1.13 -21.54 -1.45
C GLY A 443 0.25 -21.83 -2.04
N LYS A 444 1.06 -22.53 -1.34
CA LYS A 444 2.28 -23.11 -1.90
C LYS A 444 1.90 -23.81 -3.20
N THR A 445 2.62 -23.53 -4.28
CA THR A 445 2.56 -24.40 -5.46
C THR A 445 2.64 -25.85 -4.96
N PRO A 446 1.72 -26.73 -5.36
CA PRO A 446 1.80 -28.12 -4.95
C PRO A 446 3.21 -28.64 -5.24
N ARG A 447 3.90 -29.16 -4.23
CA ARG A 447 5.34 -29.53 -4.31
C ARG A 447 5.67 -30.42 -5.50
N ASN A 448 4.73 -31.20 -5.98
CA ASN A 448 4.85 -32.19 -7.05
C ASN A 448 4.26 -31.74 -8.39
N LYS A 449 3.67 -30.55 -8.47
CA LYS A 449 2.98 -30.07 -9.69
C LYS A 449 3.48 -28.71 -10.17
N SER A 450 4.61 -28.22 -9.68
CA SER A 450 5.27 -27.09 -10.32
C SER A 450 5.83 -27.55 -11.66
N PRO A 451 5.48 -26.92 -12.79
CA PRO A 451 6.03 -27.29 -14.10
C PRO A 451 7.56 -27.12 -14.16
N GLU A 452 8.16 -26.46 -13.19
CA GLU A 452 9.59 -26.34 -13.04
C GLU A 452 10.05 -26.84 -11.68
N LYS A 453 10.55 -28.06 -11.66
CA LYS A 453 11.36 -28.58 -10.58
C LYS A 453 12.73 -27.90 -10.59
N ARG A 454 12.80 -26.65 -10.14
CA ARG A 454 14.09 -26.08 -9.73
C ARG A 454 14.12 -26.05 -8.21
N PRO A 455 14.87 -26.92 -7.55
CA PRO A 455 15.01 -26.89 -6.10
C PRO A 455 15.49 -25.50 -5.66
N GLY A 456 14.80 -24.89 -4.70
CA GLY A 456 15.27 -23.72 -3.97
C GLY A 456 15.02 -22.35 -4.60
N ARG A 457 14.45 -22.20 -5.78
CA ARG A 457 14.17 -20.87 -6.36
C ARG A 457 12.68 -20.60 -6.53
N ARG A 458 12.16 -19.66 -5.75
CA ARG A 458 10.86 -19.04 -6.04
C ARG A 458 10.99 -18.22 -7.33
N ARG A 459 10.01 -18.32 -8.23
CA ARG A 459 9.98 -17.45 -9.40
C ARG A 459 9.56 -16.05 -9.00
N ARG A 460 10.23 -15.12 -9.58
CA ARG A 460 10.18 -13.69 -9.24
C ARG A 460 9.16 -12.97 -10.12
N ALA A 461 8.60 -11.87 -9.63
CA ALA A 461 7.70 -11.02 -10.40
C ALA A 461 8.29 -10.54 -11.73
N LEU A 462 9.58 -10.33 -11.79
CA LEU A 462 10.34 -10.04 -13.00
C LEU A 462 10.26 -11.13 -14.06
N ASP A 463 10.07 -12.38 -13.67
CA ASP A 463 10.04 -13.48 -14.63
C ASP A 463 8.85 -13.37 -15.59
N THR A 464 7.70 -12.86 -15.11
CA THR A 464 6.54 -12.61 -15.98
C THR A 464 6.84 -11.57 -17.06
N ASP A 465 7.54 -10.50 -16.71
CA ASP A 465 7.89 -9.44 -17.66
C ASP A 465 9.00 -9.92 -18.61
N ARG A 466 10.01 -10.61 -18.10
CA ARG A 466 11.05 -11.24 -18.92
C ARG A 466 10.48 -12.27 -19.87
N TRP A 467 9.50 -13.04 -19.43
CA TRP A 467 8.85 -14.03 -20.27
C TRP A 467 8.01 -13.40 -21.38
N LEU A 468 7.41 -12.24 -21.13
CA LEU A 468 6.80 -11.46 -22.19
C LEU A 468 7.86 -10.97 -23.20
N TYR A 469 8.97 -10.39 -22.69
CA TYR A 469 10.06 -9.92 -23.54
C TYR A 469 10.68 -11.02 -24.41
N SER A 470 10.84 -12.21 -23.85
CA SER A 470 11.44 -13.35 -24.55
C SER A 470 10.45 -14.13 -25.43
N GLY A 471 9.18 -13.72 -25.46
CA GLY A 471 8.13 -14.41 -26.22
C GLY A 471 7.69 -15.75 -25.63
N HIS A 472 8.04 -16.06 -24.37
CA HIS A 472 7.56 -17.27 -23.69
C HIS A 472 6.11 -17.17 -23.27
N THR A 473 5.63 -15.96 -22.95
CA THR A 473 4.22 -15.71 -22.66
C THR A 473 3.44 -15.72 -23.98
N ARG A 474 2.51 -16.63 -24.11
CA ARG A 474 1.59 -16.76 -25.24
C ARG A 474 0.19 -16.27 -24.91
N LEU A 475 -0.19 -16.37 -23.65
CA LEU A 475 -1.43 -15.81 -23.12
C LEU A 475 -1.14 -15.10 -21.80
N ALA A 476 -1.53 -13.83 -21.70
CA ALA A 476 -1.44 -13.05 -20.48
C ALA A 476 -2.84 -12.76 -19.92
N HIS A 477 -3.13 -13.30 -18.72
CA HIS A 477 -4.34 -13.00 -18.00
C HIS A 477 -4.05 -11.95 -16.95
N VAL A 478 -4.50 -10.72 -17.18
CA VAL A 478 -4.21 -9.55 -16.34
C VAL A 478 -5.45 -9.16 -15.57
N ILE A 479 -5.33 -9.09 -14.25
CA ILE A 479 -6.46 -8.88 -13.34
C ILE A 479 -6.19 -7.71 -12.40
N GLY A 480 -7.02 -6.67 -12.47
CA GLY A 480 -7.01 -5.54 -11.53
C GLY A 480 -5.76 -4.67 -11.59
N THR A 481 -5.02 -4.66 -12.71
CA THR A 481 -3.86 -3.80 -12.89
C THR A 481 -3.73 -3.33 -14.35
N THR A 482 -3.09 -2.21 -14.54
CA THR A 482 -2.68 -1.69 -15.86
C THR A 482 -1.23 -2.12 -16.14
N TRP A 483 -0.99 -3.43 -16.24
CA TRP A 483 0.35 -4.01 -16.31
C TRP A 483 1.31 -3.26 -17.23
N LEU A 484 0.89 -2.98 -18.46
CA LEU A 484 1.74 -2.30 -19.43
C LEU A 484 1.99 -0.82 -19.14
N GLN A 485 1.36 -0.24 -18.14
CA GLN A 485 1.54 1.15 -17.70
C GLN A 485 2.18 1.27 -16.33
N ALA A 486 1.88 0.32 -15.44
CA ALA A 486 2.27 0.39 -14.04
C ALA A 486 3.69 -0.11 -13.76
N MET A 487 4.33 -0.76 -14.73
CA MET A 487 5.65 -1.37 -14.54
C MET A 487 6.79 -0.44 -14.92
N CYS A 488 7.94 -0.60 -14.26
CA CYS A 488 9.18 0.02 -14.70
C CYS A 488 9.51 -0.41 -16.13
N GLY A 489 9.83 0.55 -16.97
CA GLY A 489 10.08 0.26 -18.40
C GLY A 489 8.81 -0.07 -19.21
N SER A 490 7.66 0.42 -18.74
CA SER A 490 6.35 0.18 -19.37
C SER A 490 6.31 0.47 -20.89
N GLN A 491 7.00 1.50 -21.34
CA GLN A 491 7.10 1.82 -22.78
C GLN A 491 7.78 0.69 -23.57
N GLY A 492 8.86 0.13 -23.03
CA GLY A 492 9.53 -1.03 -23.62
C GLY A 492 8.64 -2.27 -23.64
N LEU A 493 7.90 -2.52 -22.56
CA LEU A 493 6.91 -3.61 -22.50
C LEU A 493 5.80 -3.44 -23.54
N GLN A 494 5.25 -2.23 -23.67
CA GLN A 494 4.23 -1.93 -24.66
C GLN A 494 4.76 -2.15 -26.08
N LYS A 495 5.94 -1.61 -26.41
CA LYS A 495 6.58 -1.81 -27.68
C LYS A 495 6.76 -3.30 -28.00
N LYS A 496 7.31 -4.05 -27.04
CA LYS A 496 7.53 -5.51 -27.20
C LYS A 496 6.22 -6.28 -27.37
N PHE A 497 5.19 -5.91 -26.64
CA PHE A 497 3.86 -6.51 -26.79
C PHE A 497 3.32 -6.30 -28.20
N HIS A 498 3.39 -5.08 -28.72
CA HIS A 498 2.97 -4.77 -30.11
C HIS A 498 3.78 -5.53 -31.13
N GLU A 499 5.10 -5.62 -30.99
CA GLU A 499 5.97 -6.39 -31.86
C GLU A 499 5.57 -7.87 -31.89
N LEU A 500 5.32 -8.48 -30.74
CA LEU A 500 4.93 -9.88 -30.64
C LEU A 500 3.56 -10.16 -31.27
N VAL A 501 2.59 -9.27 -31.04
CA VAL A 501 1.24 -9.38 -31.61
C VAL A 501 1.29 -9.17 -33.15
N SER A 502 2.05 -8.19 -33.62
CA SER A 502 2.17 -7.89 -35.06
C SER A 502 2.94 -8.97 -35.83
N ALA A 503 3.94 -9.59 -35.17
CA ALA A 503 4.72 -10.67 -35.81
C ALA A 503 3.93 -11.97 -35.95
N ASN A 504 2.88 -12.15 -35.14
CA ASN A 504 2.09 -13.39 -35.13
C ASN A 504 0.58 -13.08 -35.07
N PRO A 505 0.01 -12.45 -36.11
CA PRO A 505 -1.38 -11.99 -36.08
C PRO A 505 -2.42 -13.13 -36.01
N HIS A 506 -1.99 -14.39 -36.25
CA HIS A 506 -2.83 -15.58 -36.22
C HIS A 506 -2.44 -16.59 -35.11
N GLN A 507 -1.59 -16.20 -34.19
CA GLN A 507 -1.23 -16.97 -32.98
C GLN A 507 -1.82 -16.30 -31.74
#